data_305ed9e1f8b0e94ce06afabb0d586a1e
#
_entry.id   305ed9e1f8b0e94ce06afabb0d586a1e
#
_cell.length_a   1.000
_cell.length_b   1.000
_cell.length_c   1.000
_cell.angle_alpha   90.00
_cell.angle_beta   90.00
_cell.angle_gamma   90.00
#
_symmetry.space_group_name_H-M   'P 1'
#
loop_
_entity.id
_entity.type
_entity.pdbx_description
1 polymer ?
#
loop_
_entity_poly.entity_id
_entity_poly.type
_entity_poly.pdbx_seq_one_letter_code
_entity_poly.pdbx_strand_id
1 'polypeptide(L)'
;PFTYGRYELFKSRENYNLNNGQVLKSYYSIGEDLDKYMAASYVLELTEKVISEDLPQPAMFRLLLDYLDALEKRKKKQETLTIAYMVKALAILGVMPHIDDCTVCGAANAQRFFSIEEGGMVCENCAKTFMARPGEEPLIYDTNFGIVNILKYFQKEPFSAFEKIALQDEILKKMYVILKQYFGYHLDVKNLKCEELSFLDLKGISSFD
;
A
#
# COMPACT_ATOMS: atom_id res chain seq x y z
N PRO A 1 21.57 -2.39 -5.15
CA PRO A 1 20.12 -2.16 -5.25
C PRO A 1 19.77 -0.71 -4.90
N PHE A 2 18.55 -0.28 -5.24
CA PHE A 2 18.00 1.03 -4.89
C PHE A 2 18.86 2.22 -5.36
N THR A 3 19.13 2.27 -6.67
CA THR A 3 19.86 3.38 -7.29
C THR A 3 18.95 4.11 -8.27
N TYR A 4 18.76 5.40 -8.05
CA TYR A 4 18.10 6.29 -8.98
C TYR A 4 19.10 6.87 -9.96
N GLY A 5 18.81 6.79 -11.25
CA GLY A 5 19.71 7.23 -12.30
C GLY A 5 18.98 7.70 -13.56
N ARG A 6 19.75 8.33 -14.43
CA ARG A 6 19.35 8.66 -15.79
C ARG A 6 20.02 7.67 -16.73
N TYR A 7 19.24 7.04 -17.60
CA TYR A 7 19.70 6.02 -18.52
C TYR A 7 19.38 6.41 -19.96
N GLU A 8 20.33 6.21 -20.85
CA GLU A 8 20.15 6.36 -22.28
C GLU A 8 19.93 4.97 -22.88
N LEU A 9 18.76 4.79 -23.48
CA LEU A 9 18.36 3.53 -24.09
C LEU A 9 18.31 3.70 -25.60
N PHE A 10 18.89 2.74 -26.32
CA PHE A 10 18.77 2.63 -27.77
C PHE A 10 17.73 1.56 -28.12
N LYS A 11 16.69 1.94 -28.84
CA LYS A 11 15.65 1.01 -29.30
C LYS A 11 16.15 0.25 -30.52
N SER A 12 16.20 -1.09 -30.43
CA SER A 12 16.50 -2.01 -31.52
C SER A 12 15.28 -2.90 -31.73
N ARG A 13 14.64 -2.83 -32.87
CA ARG A 13 13.42 -3.58 -33.27
C ARG A 13 12.43 -3.85 -32.12
N GLU A 14 12.69 -4.86 -31.27
CA GLU A 14 11.81 -5.27 -30.16
C GLU A 14 12.44 -5.09 -28.76
N ASN A 15 13.71 -4.65 -28.67
CA ASN A 15 14.45 -4.55 -27.43
C ASN A 15 15.02 -3.15 -27.21
N TYR A 16 15.27 -2.83 -25.95
CA TYR A 16 16.05 -1.66 -25.56
C TYR A 16 17.43 -2.08 -25.08
N ASN A 17 18.46 -1.46 -25.62
CA ASN A 17 19.84 -1.65 -25.17
C ASN A 17 20.28 -0.43 -24.36
N LEU A 18 20.92 -0.68 -23.22
CA LEU A 18 21.49 0.38 -22.40
C LEU A 18 22.77 0.92 -23.09
N ASN A 19 22.76 2.20 -23.44
CA ASN A 19 23.92 2.88 -24.02
C ASN A 19 24.78 3.57 -22.96
N ASN A 20 24.12 4.30 -22.05
CA ASN A 20 24.79 5.06 -21.00
C ASN A 20 23.92 5.14 -19.75
N GLY A 21 24.54 5.35 -18.58
CA GLY A 21 23.85 5.54 -17.31
C GLY A 21 24.61 6.48 -16.38
N GLN A 22 23.87 7.41 -15.79
CA GLN A 22 24.37 8.32 -14.77
C GLN A 22 23.60 8.10 -13.47
N VAL A 23 24.31 7.76 -12.39
CA VAL A 23 23.73 7.70 -11.05
C VAL A 23 23.42 9.12 -10.58
N LEU A 24 22.18 9.38 -10.21
CA LEU A 24 21.72 10.64 -9.63
C LEU A 24 21.67 10.55 -8.11
N LYS A 25 21.18 9.42 -7.57
CA LYS A 25 21.14 9.16 -6.14
C LYS A 25 21.28 7.65 -5.87
N SER A 26 22.09 7.30 -4.88
CA SER A 26 22.20 5.94 -4.36
C SER A 26 21.58 5.88 -2.97
N TYR A 27 20.67 4.94 -2.77
CA TYR A 27 20.07 4.61 -1.47
C TYR A 27 20.79 3.39 -0.85
N TYR A 28 22.12 3.36 -0.95
CA TYR A 28 22.94 2.24 -0.50
C TYR A 28 22.67 1.87 0.96
N SER A 29 22.47 2.87 1.83
CA SER A 29 22.17 2.68 3.25
C SER A 29 20.87 1.89 3.54
N ILE A 30 19.91 1.87 2.61
CA ILE A 30 18.73 1.01 2.71
C ILE A 30 19.14 -0.47 2.63
N GLY A 31 20.16 -0.78 1.81
CA GLY A 31 20.65 -2.15 1.64
C GLY A 31 21.45 -2.69 2.82
N GLU A 32 21.93 -1.82 3.72
CA GLU A 32 22.68 -2.20 4.91
C GLU A 32 21.79 -2.56 6.12
N ASP A 33 20.50 -2.27 6.04
CA ASP A 33 19.49 -2.56 7.08
C ASP A 33 18.44 -3.53 6.49
N LEU A 34 18.35 -4.73 7.07
CA LEU A 34 17.48 -5.79 6.54
C LEU A 34 16.01 -5.37 6.51
N ASP A 35 15.52 -4.68 7.55
CA ASP A 35 14.11 -4.27 7.62
C ASP A 35 13.80 -3.22 6.55
N LYS A 36 14.72 -2.27 6.32
CA LYS A 36 14.59 -1.29 5.25
C LYS A 36 14.69 -1.93 3.88
N TYR A 37 15.62 -2.87 3.70
CA TYR A 37 15.77 -3.60 2.44
C TYR A 37 14.47 -4.32 2.07
N MET A 38 13.87 -5.01 3.02
CA MET A 38 12.63 -5.75 2.82
C MET A 38 11.46 -4.79 2.51
N ALA A 39 11.31 -3.72 3.29
CA ALA A 39 10.27 -2.72 3.06
C ALA A 39 10.41 -2.04 1.68
N ALA A 40 11.62 -1.69 1.26
CA ALA A 40 11.88 -1.12 -0.06
C ALA A 40 11.62 -2.12 -1.19
N SER A 41 12.04 -3.37 -1.03
CA SER A 41 11.81 -4.43 -2.02
C SER A 41 10.33 -4.70 -2.22
N TYR A 42 9.55 -4.77 -1.13
CA TYR A 42 8.09 -4.91 -1.19
C TYR A 42 7.44 -3.75 -1.97
N VAL A 43 7.81 -2.50 -1.63
CA VAL A 43 7.24 -1.31 -2.28
C VAL A 43 7.62 -1.24 -3.75
N LEU A 44 8.85 -1.61 -4.12
CA LEU A 44 9.28 -1.66 -5.52
C LEU A 44 8.46 -2.70 -6.31
N GLU A 45 8.32 -3.91 -5.78
CA GLU A 45 7.55 -4.96 -6.43
C GLU A 45 6.07 -4.59 -6.56
N LEU A 46 5.47 -4.02 -5.49
CA LEU A 46 4.11 -3.51 -5.54
C LEU A 46 3.95 -2.43 -6.62
N THR A 47 4.91 -1.50 -6.71
CA THR A 47 4.90 -0.43 -7.72
C THR A 47 4.96 -1.02 -9.12
N GLU A 48 5.86 -1.98 -9.37
CA GLU A 48 5.98 -2.67 -10.66
C GLU A 48 4.67 -3.34 -11.09
N LYS A 49 3.94 -3.93 -10.13
CA LYS A 49 2.67 -4.62 -10.42
C LYS A 49 1.52 -3.69 -10.77
N VAL A 50 1.51 -2.45 -10.26
CA VAL A 50 0.38 -1.51 -10.45
C VAL A 50 0.61 -0.49 -11.56
N ILE A 51 1.83 -0.35 -12.09
CA ILE A 51 2.13 0.54 -13.21
C ILE A 51 2.01 -0.20 -14.54
N SER A 52 1.58 0.53 -15.59
CA SER A 52 1.57 0.01 -16.96
C SER A 52 2.94 0.21 -17.61
N GLU A 53 3.45 -0.81 -18.31
CA GLU A 53 4.79 -0.79 -18.94
C GLU A 53 4.95 0.33 -19.97
N ASP A 54 3.90 0.64 -20.75
CA ASP A 54 3.98 1.55 -21.89
C ASP A 54 3.50 2.99 -21.59
N LEU A 55 3.09 3.28 -20.35
CA LEU A 55 2.55 4.59 -19.98
C LEU A 55 3.43 5.27 -18.93
N PRO A 56 3.91 6.50 -19.19
CA PRO A 56 4.63 7.26 -18.18
C PRO A 56 3.77 7.52 -16.95
N GLN A 57 4.29 7.17 -15.77
CA GLN A 57 3.63 7.34 -14.49
C GLN A 57 4.45 8.22 -13.53
N PRO A 58 4.63 9.51 -13.85
CA PRO A 58 5.53 10.37 -13.09
C PRO A 58 5.10 10.58 -11.65
N ALA A 59 3.79 10.54 -11.35
CA ALA A 59 3.28 10.66 -9.99
C ALA A 59 3.65 9.44 -9.12
N MET A 60 3.51 8.22 -9.64
CA MET A 60 3.92 7.00 -8.96
C MET A 60 5.43 6.95 -8.77
N PHE A 61 6.20 7.35 -9.79
CA PHE A 61 7.64 7.40 -9.69
C PHE A 61 8.11 8.40 -8.63
N ARG A 62 7.51 9.58 -8.56
CA ARG A 62 7.79 10.57 -7.51
C ARG A 62 7.45 10.03 -6.13
N LEU A 63 6.28 9.40 -5.98
CA LEU A 63 5.87 8.77 -4.72
C LEU A 63 6.91 7.74 -4.25
N LEU A 64 7.45 6.93 -5.17
CA LEU A 64 8.49 5.95 -4.86
C LEU A 64 9.77 6.60 -4.36
N LEU A 65 10.23 7.68 -5.01
CA LEU A 65 11.42 8.42 -4.56
C LEU A 65 11.20 9.06 -3.19
N ASP A 66 10.06 9.71 -2.96
CA ASP A 66 9.70 10.31 -1.68
C ASP A 66 9.64 9.26 -0.56
N TYR A 67 9.15 8.06 -0.86
CA TYR A 67 9.16 6.93 0.06
C TYR A 67 10.58 6.48 0.40
N LEU A 68 11.44 6.27 -0.60
CA LEU A 68 12.83 5.85 -0.38
C LEU A 68 13.61 6.90 0.42
N ASP A 69 13.38 8.19 0.17
CA ASP A 69 13.97 9.29 0.93
C ASP A 69 13.55 9.29 2.41
N ALA A 70 12.29 8.97 2.68
CA ALA A 70 11.77 8.85 4.03
C ALA A 70 12.28 7.59 4.73
N LEU A 71 12.32 6.46 4.01
CA LEU A 71 12.79 5.17 4.52
C LEU A 71 14.28 5.21 4.87
N GLU A 72 15.11 5.86 4.07
CA GLU A 72 16.53 6.04 4.32
C GLU A 72 16.79 6.69 5.69
N LYS A 73 16.00 7.70 6.04
CA LYS A 73 16.07 8.45 7.30
C LYS A 73 15.40 7.73 8.47
N ARG A 74 14.50 6.79 8.20
CA ARG A 74 13.70 6.10 9.21
C ARG A 74 14.56 5.23 10.11
N LYS A 75 14.33 5.27 11.42
CA LYS A 75 15.09 4.48 12.41
C LYS A 75 14.32 3.25 12.91
N LYS A 76 12.99 3.32 12.97
CA LYS A 76 12.13 2.24 13.50
C LYS A 76 10.76 2.28 12.84
N LYS A 77 10.05 1.16 12.83
CA LYS A 77 8.67 1.04 12.33
C LYS A 77 8.55 1.48 10.86
N GLN A 78 9.37 0.89 10.03
CA GLN A 78 9.42 1.09 8.57
C GLN A 78 8.06 0.76 7.94
N GLU A 79 7.35 -0.20 8.52
CA GLU A 79 6.02 -0.66 8.11
C GLU A 79 4.98 0.46 8.06
N THR A 80 5.09 1.44 8.98
CA THR A 80 4.21 2.62 8.96
C THR A 80 4.35 3.41 7.65
N LEU A 81 5.59 3.55 7.13
CA LEU A 81 5.83 4.19 5.85
C LEU A 81 5.31 3.36 4.68
N THR A 82 5.42 2.03 4.78
CA THR A 82 4.88 1.11 3.76
C THR A 82 3.36 1.21 3.67
N ILE A 83 2.65 1.22 4.80
CA ILE A 83 1.19 1.45 4.83
C ILE A 83 0.84 2.82 4.24
N ALA A 84 1.58 3.87 4.60
CA ALA A 84 1.36 5.20 4.04
C ALA A 84 1.60 5.23 2.52
N TYR A 85 2.62 4.52 2.03
CA TYR A 85 2.86 4.36 0.59
C TYR A 85 1.68 3.70 -0.11
N MET A 86 1.18 2.58 0.42
CA MET A 86 0.03 1.86 -0.14
C MET A 86 -1.19 2.78 -0.27
N VAL A 87 -1.52 3.53 0.79
CA VAL A 87 -2.64 4.48 0.77
C VAL A 87 -2.46 5.57 -0.30
N LYS A 88 -1.26 6.15 -0.39
CA LYS A 88 -0.95 7.19 -1.40
C LYS A 88 -0.98 6.63 -2.82
N ALA A 89 -0.51 5.41 -3.02
CA ALA A 89 -0.57 4.73 -4.31
C ALA A 89 -2.01 4.54 -4.77
N LEU A 90 -2.94 4.08 -3.90
CA LEU A 90 -4.37 3.97 -4.22
C LEU A 90 -4.97 5.32 -4.63
N ALA A 91 -4.58 6.41 -3.96
CA ALA A 91 -5.05 7.75 -4.31
C ALA A 91 -4.54 8.20 -5.69
N ILE A 92 -3.27 7.97 -6.03
CA ILE A 92 -2.68 8.31 -7.33
C ILE A 92 -3.31 7.47 -8.45
N LEU A 93 -3.57 6.18 -8.18
CA LEU A 93 -4.19 5.26 -9.13
C LEU A 93 -5.70 5.49 -9.30
N GLY A 94 -6.32 6.38 -8.50
CA GLY A 94 -7.74 6.72 -8.60
C GLY A 94 -8.68 5.65 -8.03
N VAL A 95 -8.16 4.74 -7.22
CA VAL A 95 -8.91 3.63 -6.61
C VAL A 95 -8.93 3.72 -5.08
N MET A 96 -8.86 4.93 -4.54
CA MET A 96 -8.94 5.15 -3.09
C MET A 96 -10.28 4.65 -2.55
N PRO A 97 -10.28 3.92 -1.42
CA PRO A 97 -11.53 3.48 -0.80
C PRO A 97 -12.45 4.64 -0.46
N HIS A 98 -13.75 4.45 -0.62
CA HIS A 98 -14.75 5.41 -0.17
C HIS A 98 -14.90 5.36 1.35
N ILE A 99 -14.67 6.50 2.03
CA ILE A 99 -14.52 6.55 3.49
C ILE A 99 -15.40 7.60 4.20
N ASP A 100 -16.24 8.33 3.46
CA ASP A 100 -17.02 9.43 4.02
C ASP A 100 -18.41 9.00 4.51
N ASP A 101 -19.03 8.07 3.81
CA ASP A 101 -20.34 7.49 4.15
C ASP A 101 -20.41 6.02 3.77
N CYS A 102 -21.56 5.37 3.95
CA CYS A 102 -21.76 3.97 3.57
C CYS A 102 -21.82 3.83 2.04
N THR A 103 -20.91 3.06 1.44
CA THR A 103 -20.86 2.80 0.00
C THR A 103 -22.16 2.21 -0.57
N VAL A 104 -22.95 1.53 0.26
CA VAL A 104 -24.15 0.81 -0.17
C VAL A 104 -25.42 1.65 -0.06
N CYS A 105 -25.65 2.34 1.08
CA CYS A 105 -26.90 3.05 1.34
C CYS A 105 -26.73 4.56 1.52
N GLY A 106 -25.50 5.08 1.44
CA GLY A 106 -25.22 6.51 1.62
C GLY A 106 -25.41 7.05 3.04
N ALA A 107 -25.60 6.18 4.04
CA ALA A 107 -25.78 6.63 5.42
C ALA A 107 -24.53 7.30 5.95
N ALA A 108 -24.63 8.57 6.36
CA ALA A 108 -23.57 9.30 7.01
C ALA A 108 -23.26 8.74 8.41
N ASN A 109 -22.02 8.86 8.88
CA ASN A 109 -21.57 8.42 10.22
C ASN A 109 -21.68 6.90 10.50
N ALA A 110 -21.77 6.07 9.46
CA ALA A 110 -21.94 4.64 9.57
C ALA A 110 -20.61 3.85 9.38
N GLN A 111 -19.49 4.42 9.82
CA GLN A 111 -18.14 3.99 9.48
C GLN A 111 -17.60 2.94 10.47
N ARG A 112 -18.25 1.79 10.56
CA ARG A 112 -17.79 0.72 11.45
C ARG A 112 -17.10 -0.42 10.70
N PHE A 113 -17.59 -0.78 9.53
CA PHE A 113 -17.05 -1.89 8.77
C PHE A 113 -16.41 -1.41 7.48
N PHE A 114 -15.37 -2.11 7.05
CA PHE A 114 -14.72 -1.90 5.76
C PHE A 114 -14.98 -3.11 4.88
N SER A 115 -15.60 -2.91 3.73
CA SER A 115 -15.81 -3.94 2.73
C SER A 115 -14.81 -3.79 1.59
N ILE A 116 -14.06 -4.86 1.33
CA ILE A 116 -13.15 -4.91 0.17
C ILE A 116 -13.97 -4.86 -1.12
N GLU A 117 -15.02 -5.68 -1.23
CA GLU A 117 -15.84 -5.81 -2.43
C GLU A 117 -16.58 -4.51 -2.77
N GLU A 118 -17.15 -3.84 -1.77
CA GLU A 118 -17.86 -2.57 -1.96
C GLU A 118 -16.92 -1.37 -2.09
N GLY A 119 -15.63 -1.58 -1.93
CA GLY A 119 -14.62 -0.55 -2.13
C GLY A 119 -14.57 0.53 -1.06
N GLY A 120 -15.01 0.24 0.20
CA GLY A 120 -14.96 1.24 1.25
C GLY A 120 -15.76 0.92 2.51
N MET A 121 -16.16 2.01 3.21
CA MET A 121 -16.89 1.88 4.48
C MET A 121 -18.33 1.48 4.26
N VAL A 122 -18.83 0.58 5.14
CA VAL A 122 -20.22 0.14 5.16
C VAL A 122 -20.80 0.24 6.57
N CYS A 123 -22.08 0.56 6.65
CA CYS A 123 -22.78 0.63 7.93
C CYS A 123 -23.09 -0.77 8.47
N GLU A 124 -23.37 -0.87 9.77
CA GLU A 124 -23.67 -2.13 10.44
C GLU A 124 -24.85 -2.89 9.79
N ASN A 125 -25.89 -2.17 9.36
CA ASN A 125 -27.06 -2.80 8.72
C ASN A 125 -26.69 -3.43 7.37
N CYS A 126 -25.92 -2.71 6.55
CA CYS A 126 -25.46 -3.24 5.26
C CYS A 126 -24.45 -4.39 5.46
N ALA A 127 -23.54 -4.27 6.42
CA ALA A 127 -22.59 -5.34 6.74
C ALA A 127 -23.29 -6.64 7.16
N LYS A 128 -24.33 -6.56 8.00
CA LYS A 128 -25.14 -7.73 8.39
C LYS A 128 -25.79 -8.43 7.19
N THR A 129 -26.19 -7.67 6.17
CA THR A 129 -26.79 -8.24 4.96
C THR A 129 -25.77 -9.07 4.17
N PHE A 130 -24.52 -8.63 4.11
CA PHE A 130 -23.45 -9.38 3.43
C PHE A 130 -23.00 -10.60 4.24
N MET A 131 -22.85 -10.46 5.56
CA MET A 131 -22.47 -11.55 6.46
C MET A 131 -23.52 -12.67 6.53
N ALA A 132 -24.78 -12.38 6.20
CA ALA A 132 -25.85 -13.37 6.18
C ALA A 132 -25.95 -14.17 4.86
N ARG A 133 -25.12 -13.91 3.86
CA ARG A 133 -25.13 -14.65 2.59
C ARG A 133 -24.58 -16.06 2.80
N PRO A 134 -25.35 -17.12 2.48
CA PRO A 134 -24.86 -18.47 2.64
C PRO A 134 -23.79 -18.81 1.57
N GLY A 135 -22.70 -19.43 1.99
CA GLY A 135 -21.69 -20.02 1.11
C GLY A 135 -20.54 -19.12 0.68
N GLU A 136 -20.50 -17.86 1.10
CA GLU A 136 -19.38 -16.95 0.86
C GLU A 136 -18.91 -16.34 2.19
N GLU A 137 -17.60 -16.32 2.43
CA GLU A 137 -17.02 -15.50 3.49
C GLU A 137 -16.85 -14.08 2.95
N PRO A 138 -17.67 -13.10 3.40
CA PRO A 138 -17.56 -11.74 2.89
C PRO A 138 -16.25 -11.11 3.35
N LEU A 139 -15.58 -10.40 2.44
CA LEU A 139 -14.34 -9.66 2.73
C LEU A 139 -14.69 -8.34 3.47
N ILE A 140 -15.19 -8.47 4.70
CA ILE A 140 -15.61 -7.35 5.55
C ILE A 140 -14.84 -7.37 6.86
N TYR A 141 -14.34 -6.21 7.27
CA TYR A 141 -13.54 -6.02 8.47
C TYR A 141 -14.21 -5.05 9.44
N ASP A 142 -14.29 -5.41 10.72
CA ASP A 142 -14.64 -4.45 11.79
C ASP A 142 -13.47 -3.48 12.00
N THR A 143 -13.72 -2.20 11.84
CA THR A 143 -12.69 -1.15 11.79
C THR A 143 -12.83 -0.14 12.93
N ASN A 144 -13.21 -0.59 14.12
CA ASN A 144 -13.33 0.25 15.32
C ASN A 144 -12.00 0.91 15.78
N PHE A 145 -10.90 0.66 15.09
CA PHE A 145 -9.57 1.21 15.39
C PHE A 145 -9.25 2.55 14.67
N GLY A 146 -10.24 3.20 14.09
CA GLY A 146 -10.05 4.52 13.47
C GLY A 146 -9.40 4.50 12.09
N ILE A 147 -9.64 3.46 11.28
CA ILE A 147 -9.10 3.31 9.92
C ILE A 147 -9.33 4.56 9.06
N VAL A 148 -10.51 5.17 9.14
CA VAL A 148 -10.87 6.36 8.34
C VAL A 148 -9.88 7.51 8.59
N ASN A 149 -9.56 7.78 9.86
CA ASN A 149 -8.62 8.84 10.22
C ASN A 149 -7.22 8.53 9.72
N ILE A 150 -6.79 7.25 9.79
CA ILE A 150 -5.49 6.81 9.30
C ILE A 150 -5.42 6.97 7.78
N LEU A 151 -6.43 6.52 7.04
CA LEU A 151 -6.48 6.64 5.58
C LEU A 151 -6.46 8.12 5.15
N LYS A 152 -7.30 8.98 5.75
CA LYS A 152 -7.32 10.43 5.47
C LYS A 152 -5.98 11.09 5.77
N TYR A 153 -5.37 10.76 6.90
CA TYR A 153 -4.10 11.32 7.30
C TYR A 153 -2.98 10.91 6.33
N PHE A 154 -2.84 9.61 6.01
CA PHE A 154 -1.81 9.14 5.11
C PHE A 154 -2.01 9.59 3.67
N GLN A 155 -3.25 9.76 3.23
CA GLN A 155 -3.54 10.31 1.91
C GLN A 155 -3.07 11.76 1.79
N LYS A 156 -3.36 12.58 2.81
CA LYS A 156 -3.17 14.04 2.76
C LYS A 156 -1.73 14.46 3.05
N GLU A 157 -1.13 13.94 4.13
CA GLU A 157 0.12 14.43 4.64
C GLU A 157 1.34 13.85 3.88
N PRO A 158 2.44 14.61 3.71
CA PRO A 158 3.67 14.12 3.08
C PRO A 158 4.40 13.14 4.00
N PHE A 159 5.34 12.34 3.43
CA PHE A 159 6.13 11.39 4.21
C PHE A 159 6.94 12.03 5.35
N SER A 160 7.35 13.28 5.21
CA SER A 160 8.05 14.03 6.26
C SER A 160 7.21 14.21 7.52
N ALA A 161 5.88 14.26 7.41
CA ALA A 161 4.98 14.32 8.55
C ALA A 161 4.96 13.00 9.35
N PHE A 162 5.42 11.90 8.76
CA PHE A 162 5.39 10.57 9.39
C PHE A 162 6.69 10.21 10.13
N GLU A 163 7.71 11.08 10.12
CA GLU A 163 9.02 10.78 10.73
C GLU A 163 8.92 10.36 12.20
N LYS A 164 8.00 10.97 12.95
CA LYS A 164 7.79 10.71 14.38
C LYS A 164 6.55 9.85 14.68
N ILE A 165 5.81 9.45 13.64
CA ILE A 165 4.60 8.67 13.79
C ILE A 165 4.92 7.19 13.59
N ALA A 166 4.43 6.37 14.51
CA ALA A 166 4.49 4.93 14.41
C ALA A 166 3.11 4.36 14.78
N LEU A 167 2.54 3.57 13.88
CA LEU A 167 1.35 2.80 14.19
C LEU A 167 1.70 1.67 15.17
N GLN A 168 0.77 1.32 16.04
CA GLN A 168 0.88 0.14 16.89
C GLN A 168 0.85 -1.12 16.04
N ASP A 169 1.52 -2.19 16.50
CA ASP A 169 1.68 -3.43 15.73
C ASP A 169 0.34 -4.05 15.33
N GLU A 170 -0.63 -4.03 16.23
CA GLU A 170 -1.98 -4.54 15.95
C GLU A 170 -2.68 -3.74 14.82
N ILE A 171 -2.57 -2.41 14.85
CA ILE A 171 -3.12 -1.55 13.81
C ILE A 171 -2.38 -1.74 12.48
N LEU A 172 -1.05 -1.86 12.53
CA LEU A 172 -0.23 -2.14 11.34
C LEU A 172 -0.67 -3.43 10.65
N LYS A 173 -0.85 -4.51 11.43
CA LYS A 173 -1.29 -5.81 10.91
C LYS A 173 -2.66 -5.72 10.26
N LYS A 174 -3.64 -5.12 10.95
CA LYS A 174 -5.00 -4.92 10.40
C LYS A 174 -4.99 -4.10 9.12
N MET A 175 -4.28 -2.97 9.12
CA MET A 175 -4.15 -2.11 7.93
C MET A 175 -3.49 -2.86 6.76
N TYR A 176 -2.43 -3.62 7.03
CA TYR A 176 -1.74 -4.38 6.00
C TYR A 176 -2.65 -5.42 5.37
N VAL A 177 -3.37 -6.22 6.18
CA VAL A 177 -4.32 -7.25 5.69
C VAL A 177 -5.39 -6.61 4.80
N ILE A 178 -6.02 -5.54 5.27
CA ILE A 178 -7.07 -4.84 4.52
C ILE A 178 -6.52 -4.28 3.20
N LEU A 179 -5.40 -3.55 3.25
CA LEU A 179 -4.83 -2.94 2.05
C LEU A 179 -4.32 -3.99 1.06
N LYS A 180 -3.67 -5.07 1.53
CA LYS A 180 -3.24 -6.18 0.67
C LYS A 180 -4.42 -6.79 -0.09
N GLN A 181 -5.50 -7.11 0.60
CA GLN A 181 -6.70 -7.66 -0.04
C GLN A 181 -7.36 -6.65 -0.98
N TYR A 182 -7.34 -5.36 -0.62
CA TYR A 182 -7.85 -4.29 -1.46
C TYR A 182 -7.07 -4.17 -2.78
N PHE A 183 -5.73 -4.19 -2.72
CA PHE A 183 -4.87 -4.26 -3.91
C PHE A 183 -5.13 -5.52 -4.74
N GLY A 184 -5.31 -6.66 -4.08
CA GLY A 184 -5.62 -7.92 -4.75
C GLY A 184 -6.95 -7.87 -5.50
N TYR A 185 -7.97 -7.32 -4.89
CA TYR A 185 -9.33 -7.29 -5.45
C TYR A 185 -9.50 -6.23 -6.56
N HIS A 186 -9.05 -5.00 -6.30
CA HIS A 186 -9.29 -3.87 -7.20
C HIS A 186 -8.22 -3.65 -8.26
N LEU A 187 -7.00 -4.13 -8.04
CA LEU A 187 -5.85 -3.93 -8.95
C LEU A 187 -5.22 -5.25 -9.41
N ASP A 188 -5.81 -6.39 -9.07
CA ASP A 188 -5.34 -7.75 -9.40
C ASP A 188 -3.88 -8.04 -8.96
N VAL A 189 -3.42 -7.35 -7.91
CA VAL A 189 -2.07 -7.56 -7.37
C VAL A 189 -2.04 -8.86 -6.58
N LYS A 190 -1.35 -9.88 -7.12
CA LYS A 190 -1.22 -11.20 -6.52
C LYS A 190 0.24 -11.65 -6.48
N ASN A 191 0.55 -12.55 -5.55
CA ASN A 191 1.82 -13.28 -5.49
C ASN A 191 3.05 -12.35 -5.48
N LEU A 192 3.08 -11.36 -4.56
CA LEU A 192 4.29 -10.59 -4.31
C LEU A 192 5.35 -11.51 -3.68
N LYS A 193 6.52 -11.61 -4.32
CA LYS A 193 7.63 -12.49 -3.85
C LYS A 193 8.22 -12.01 -2.53
N CYS A 194 8.26 -10.68 -2.34
CA CYS A 194 8.76 -10.06 -1.12
C CYS A 194 7.79 -10.20 0.06
N GLU A 195 6.60 -10.77 -0.16
CA GLU A 195 5.59 -10.94 0.87
C GLU A 195 5.95 -12.01 1.90
N GLU A 196 6.60 -13.10 1.48
CA GLU A 196 7.11 -14.15 2.35
C GLU A 196 8.25 -13.66 3.26
N LEU A 197 8.90 -12.58 2.86
CA LEU A 197 9.94 -11.88 3.61
C LEU A 197 9.39 -10.73 4.45
N SER A 198 8.05 -10.53 4.45
CA SER A 198 7.46 -9.38 5.11
C SER A 198 7.58 -9.51 6.64
N PHE A 199 7.93 -8.41 7.23
CA PHE A 199 8.09 -8.08 8.65
C PHE A 199 6.86 -8.35 9.53
N LEU A 200 5.82 -8.92 8.97
CA LEU A 200 4.62 -9.32 9.70
C LEU A 200 4.61 -10.84 9.76
N ASP A 201 5.04 -11.38 10.90
CA ASP A 201 4.83 -12.79 11.21
C ASP A 201 3.31 -13.03 11.31
N LEU A 202 2.69 -13.34 10.16
CA LEU A 202 1.24 -13.56 10.03
C LEU A 202 0.80 -14.93 10.58
N LYS A 203 1.71 -15.73 11.16
CA LYS A 203 1.42 -17.05 11.71
C LYS A 203 0.46 -17.08 12.91
N GLY A 204 -0.21 -15.99 13.19
CA GLY A 204 -1.20 -15.88 14.28
C GLY A 204 -2.54 -15.24 13.91
N ILE A 205 -2.80 -14.95 12.63
CA ILE A 205 -4.07 -14.34 12.22
C ILE A 205 -4.79 -15.31 11.26
N SER A 206 -5.28 -16.40 11.81
CA SER A 206 -6.44 -17.07 11.24
C SER A 206 -7.67 -16.29 11.71
N SER A 207 -8.50 -15.84 10.76
CA SER A 207 -9.87 -15.30 10.94
C SER A 207 -10.10 -14.56 12.27
N PHE A 208 -10.42 -13.30 12.17
CA PHE A 208 -10.89 -12.49 13.31
C PHE A 208 -12.15 -13.16 13.89
N ASP A 209 -12.03 -13.80 15.07
CA ASP A 209 -13.16 -14.15 15.93
C ASP A 209 -13.86 -12.87 16.42
#